data_c84459c3621d622650ad22ae821f069f
#
_entry.id   c84459c3621d622650ad22ae821f069f
#
_cell.length_a   1.000
_cell.length_b   1.000
_cell.length_c   1.000
_cell.angle_alpha   90.00
_cell.angle_beta   90.00
_cell.angle_gamma   90.00
#
_symmetry.space_group_name_H-M   'P 1'
#
loop_
_entity.id
_entity.type
_entity.pdbx_description
1 polymer ?
#
loop_
_entity_poly.entity_id
_entity_poly.type
_entity_poly.pdbx_seq_one_letter_code
_entity_poly.pdbx_strand_id
1 'polypeptide(L)'
;MFKNHNIVKNPEPKILDLSCGCGNFLIEVYDVLYTLIKNNIEEINKKYGEEYINNISDHIISKCIYGVDIDKDAINILKQTLNKKKLYYDNEEKDTPIIINNISCEDALRKEYFIKFDYIVGNPPYIGHKMLDKEYKKFLLSEYKEVYKDKADVYFCFYKKALSLINDKGKIGFITPRYFLESPSGKFLRDYLWSSCNIKKIIDLKNVNVFKNLGIATLIAILEKKTDYNILATYKIRDSINIDNIKDLKILLDGDKCEKISINQKYLQNDWIILNHEEKILYDRIEEKSEYTLEDIL
;
A
#
# COMPACT_ATOMS: atom_id res chain seq x y z
N MET A 1 -7.23 -5.45 -4.06
CA MET A 1 -7.41 -5.67 -2.62
C MET A 1 -8.86 -6.01 -2.27
N PHE A 2 -9.88 -5.30 -2.78
CA PHE A 2 -11.29 -5.45 -2.42
C PHE A 2 -12.05 -6.59 -3.11
N LYS A 3 -11.48 -7.25 -4.13
CA LYS A 3 -12.18 -8.26 -4.94
C LYS A 3 -12.89 -9.37 -4.14
N ASN A 4 -12.36 -9.70 -2.96
CA ASN A 4 -12.90 -10.73 -2.07
C ASN A 4 -13.51 -10.14 -0.79
N HIS A 5 -13.75 -8.83 -0.74
CA HIS A 5 -14.43 -8.21 0.38
C HIS A 5 -15.92 -8.50 0.31
N ASN A 6 -16.44 -9.12 1.37
CA ASN A 6 -17.89 -9.36 1.49
C ASN A 6 -18.52 -8.15 2.19
N ILE A 7 -19.05 -7.23 1.40
CA ILE A 7 -19.63 -5.97 1.88
C ILE A 7 -20.89 -6.20 2.74
N VAL A 8 -21.64 -7.28 2.50
CA VAL A 8 -22.80 -7.64 3.33
C VAL A 8 -22.36 -8.14 4.71
N LYS A 9 -21.17 -8.74 4.79
CA LYS A 9 -20.63 -9.23 6.06
C LYS A 9 -19.95 -8.12 6.87
N ASN A 10 -19.30 -7.20 6.20
CA ASN A 10 -18.68 -6.01 6.80
C ASN A 10 -19.00 -4.79 5.93
N PRO A 11 -20.10 -4.06 6.19
CA PRO A 11 -20.51 -2.89 5.43
C PRO A 11 -19.75 -1.61 5.81
N GLU A 12 -18.94 -1.64 6.85
CA GLU A 12 -18.10 -0.54 7.34
C GLU A 12 -16.60 -0.91 7.30
N PRO A 13 -16.03 -1.33 6.14
CA PRO A 13 -14.61 -1.60 6.08
C PRO A 13 -13.82 -0.31 6.35
N LYS A 14 -12.90 -0.33 7.31
CA LYS A 14 -12.07 0.83 7.64
C LYS A 14 -10.83 0.85 6.75
N ILE A 15 -10.72 1.86 5.90
CA ILE A 15 -9.65 2.03 4.94
C ILE A 15 -8.86 3.30 5.25
N LEU A 16 -7.55 3.17 5.45
CA LEU A 16 -6.64 4.25 5.79
C LEU A 16 -5.62 4.48 4.66
N ASP A 17 -5.39 5.77 4.36
CA ASP A 17 -4.18 6.22 3.66
C ASP A 17 -3.35 7.09 4.61
N LEU A 18 -2.11 6.67 4.87
CA LEU A 18 -1.19 7.33 5.81
C LEU A 18 -0.47 8.55 5.22
N SER A 19 -0.62 8.80 3.93
CA SER A 19 -0.02 9.91 3.18
C SER A 19 -0.92 10.27 2.01
N CYS A 20 -2.16 10.65 2.34
CA CYS A 20 -3.25 10.65 1.38
C CYS A 20 -3.17 11.78 0.33
N GLY A 21 -2.38 12.83 0.57
CA GLY A 21 -2.30 13.96 -0.33
C GLY A 21 -3.68 14.51 -0.70
N CYS A 22 -3.88 14.78 -1.98
CA CYS A 22 -5.20 15.19 -2.51
C CYS A 22 -6.20 14.04 -2.65
N GLY A 23 -5.87 12.82 -2.18
CA GLY A 23 -6.81 11.71 -2.01
C GLY A 23 -6.97 10.76 -3.19
N ASN A 24 -6.04 10.67 -4.10
CA ASN A 24 -6.17 9.84 -5.30
C ASN A 24 -6.59 8.39 -4.97
N PHE A 25 -5.99 7.76 -3.96
CA PHE A 25 -6.39 6.42 -3.54
C PHE A 25 -7.75 6.39 -2.85
N LEU A 26 -8.03 7.36 -1.97
CA LEU A 26 -9.28 7.39 -1.21
C LEU A 26 -10.50 7.70 -2.08
N ILE A 27 -10.32 8.48 -3.15
CA ILE A 27 -11.34 8.78 -4.15
C ILE A 27 -11.72 7.51 -4.94
N GLU A 28 -10.73 6.74 -5.37
CA GLU A 28 -10.97 5.44 -6.03
C GLU A 28 -11.62 4.42 -5.07
N VAL A 29 -11.20 4.41 -3.81
CA VAL A 29 -11.82 3.59 -2.77
C VAL A 29 -13.29 3.96 -2.60
N TYR A 30 -13.61 5.26 -2.59
CA TYR A 30 -15.00 5.74 -2.51
C TYR A 30 -15.86 5.18 -3.65
N ASP A 31 -15.39 5.27 -4.90
CA ASP A 31 -16.15 4.78 -6.07
C ASP A 31 -16.38 3.27 -6.02
N VAL A 32 -15.36 2.53 -5.60
CA VAL A 32 -15.48 1.07 -5.43
C VAL A 32 -16.48 0.72 -4.34
N LEU A 33 -16.40 1.37 -3.17
CA LEU A 33 -17.32 1.12 -2.06
C LEU A 33 -18.74 1.53 -2.40
N TYR A 34 -18.92 2.69 -3.06
CA TYR A 34 -20.25 3.15 -3.47
C TYR A 34 -20.94 2.10 -4.36
N THR A 35 -20.21 1.59 -5.35
CA THR A 35 -20.72 0.55 -6.25
C THR A 35 -21.06 -0.75 -5.49
N LEU A 36 -20.16 -1.19 -4.60
CA LEU A 36 -20.37 -2.40 -3.81
C LEU A 36 -21.56 -2.29 -2.87
N ILE A 37 -21.69 -1.18 -2.14
CA ILE A 37 -22.80 -0.96 -1.21
C ILE A 37 -24.12 -0.82 -1.97
N LYS A 38 -24.16 -0.02 -3.05
CA LYS A 38 -25.35 0.19 -3.86
C LYS A 38 -25.91 -1.12 -4.41
N ASN A 39 -25.04 -2.01 -4.87
CA ASN A 39 -25.45 -3.30 -5.43
C ASN A 39 -25.90 -4.31 -4.37
N ASN A 40 -25.66 -4.05 -3.08
CA ASN A 40 -25.99 -4.97 -1.97
C ASN A 40 -26.81 -4.29 -0.86
N ILE A 41 -27.36 -3.10 -1.10
CA ILE A 41 -27.99 -2.26 -0.07
C ILE A 41 -29.18 -2.95 0.61
N GLU A 42 -30.01 -3.64 -0.16
CA GLU A 42 -31.18 -4.35 0.35
C GLU A 42 -30.76 -5.49 1.30
N GLU A 43 -29.75 -6.27 0.91
CA GLU A 43 -29.23 -7.37 1.73
C GLU A 43 -28.55 -6.86 3.01
N ILE A 44 -27.82 -5.73 2.92
CA ILE A 44 -27.21 -5.07 4.07
C ILE A 44 -28.30 -4.58 5.04
N ASN A 45 -29.28 -3.84 4.55
CA ASN A 45 -30.36 -3.28 5.39
C ASN A 45 -31.22 -4.38 5.99
N LYS A 46 -31.50 -5.46 5.25
CA LYS A 46 -32.20 -6.64 5.79
C LYS A 46 -31.44 -7.29 6.96
N LYS A 47 -30.09 -7.28 6.89
CA LYS A 47 -29.26 -7.94 7.91
C LYS A 47 -29.02 -7.08 9.15
N TYR A 48 -28.82 -5.76 8.97
CA TYR A 48 -28.40 -4.86 10.06
C TYR A 48 -29.52 -3.94 10.57
N GLY A 49 -30.65 -3.94 9.90
CA GLY A 49 -31.85 -3.12 10.21
C GLY A 49 -32.26 -2.26 9.04
N GLU A 50 -33.56 -2.01 8.91
CA GLU A 50 -34.10 -1.04 7.97
C GLU A 50 -33.39 0.30 8.20
N GLU A 51 -32.98 0.96 7.13
CA GLU A 51 -32.25 2.25 7.20
C GLU A 51 -30.83 2.21 7.84
N TYR A 52 -30.22 1.04 8.01
CA TYR A 52 -28.83 0.97 8.49
C TYR A 52 -27.86 1.83 7.65
N ILE A 53 -28.08 1.86 6.33
CA ILE A 53 -27.44 2.80 5.41
C ILE A 53 -28.52 3.65 4.74
N ASN A 54 -28.79 4.83 5.29
CA ASN A 54 -29.75 5.78 4.72
C ASN A 54 -29.18 6.56 3.54
N ASN A 55 -27.91 6.93 3.63
CA ASN A 55 -27.17 7.61 2.57
C ASN A 55 -25.80 6.92 2.39
N ILE A 56 -25.55 6.41 1.20
CA ILE A 56 -24.33 5.64 0.89
C ILE A 56 -23.09 6.54 0.96
N SER A 57 -23.17 7.76 0.47
CA SER A 57 -22.05 8.71 0.46
C SER A 57 -21.63 9.08 1.89
N ASP A 58 -22.60 9.44 2.72
CA ASP A 58 -22.37 9.79 4.14
C ASP A 58 -21.79 8.58 4.90
N HIS A 59 -22.32 7.40 4.66
CA HIS A 59 -21.83 6.17 5.26
C HIS A 59 -20.34 5.92 4.91
N ILE A 60 -19.97 6.03 3.63
CA ILE A 60 -18.59 5.84 3.19
C ILE A 60 -17.67 6.88 3.81
N ILE A 61 -18.04 8.17 3.73
CA ILE A 61 -17.18 9.27 4.19
C ILE A 61 -17.01 9.24 5.70
N SER A 62 -18.07 8.95 6.45
CA SER A 62 -18.03 8.99 7.93
C SER A 62 -17.53 7.71 8.58
N LYS A 63 -17.66 6.55 7.92
CA LYS A 63 -17.41 5.23 8.53
C LYS A 63 -16.26 4.46 7.91
N CYS A 64 -16.01 4.64 6.59
CA CYS A 64 -15.10 3.76 5.86
C CYS A 64 -13.75 4.40 5.52
N ILE A 65 -13.73 5.68 5.15
CA ILE A 65 -12.54 6.37 4.63
C ILE A 65 -11.82 7.13 5.73
N TYR A 66 -10.51 6.90 5.85
CA TYR A 66 -9.60 7.57 6.77
C TYR A 66 -8.36 8.05 6.01
N GLY A 67 -7.90 9.27 6.29
CA GLY A 67 -6.74 9.85 5.62
C GLY A 67 -5.91 10.71 6.55
N VAL A 68 -4.59 10.67 6.38
CA VAL A 68 -3.65 11.54 7.08
C VAL A 68 -2.64 12.08 6.08
N ASP A 69 -2.37 13.36 6.15
CA ASP A 69 -1.26 13.99 5.44
C ASP A 69 -0.76 15.21 6.21
N ILE A 70 0.49 15.60 5.99
CA ILE A 70 1.07 16.81 6.60
C ILE A 70 0.69 18.09 5.84
N ASP A 71 0.27 17.95 4.58
CA ASP A 71 -0.07 19.08 3.71
C ASP A 71 -1.55 19.46 3.90
N LYS A 72 -1.75 20.64 4.52
CA LYS A 72 -3.07 21.20 4.79
C LYS A 72 -3.87 21.50 3.52
N ASP A 73 -3.21 21.97 2.47
CA ASP A 73 -3.88 22.32 1.22
C ASP A 73 -4.33 21.06 0.48
N ALA A 74 -3.50 20.02 0.46
CA ALA A 74 -3.86 18.71 -0.07
C ALA A 74 -5.07 18.11 0.67
N ILE A 75 -5.09 18.17 2.01
CA ILE A 75 -6.24 17.75 2.83
C ILE A 75 -7.52 18.53 2.49
N ASN A 76 -7.42 19.85 2.32
CA ASN A 76 -8.56 20.67 1.95
C ASN A 76 -9.12 20.29 0.55
N ILE A 77 -8.24 20.04 -0.41
CA ILE A 77 -8.62 19.57 -1.76
C ILE A 77 -9.33 18.21 -1.67
N LEU A 78 -8.79 17.27 -0.89
CA LEU A 78 -9.42 15.97 -0.70
C LEU A 78 -10.84 16.10 -0.11
N LYS A 79 -11.02 16.90 0.96
CA LYS A 79 -12.32 17.12 1.58
C LYS A 79 -13.33 17.74 0.61
N GLN A 80 -12.92 18.74 -0.17
CA GLN A 80 -13.76 19.32 -1.21
C GLN A 80 -14.12 18.32 -2.31
N THR A 81 -13.18 17.47 -2.71
CA THR A 81 -13.42 16.45 -3.74
C THR A 81 -14.41 15.40 -3.27
N LEU A 82 -14.31 14.96 -2.01
CA LEU A 82 -15.28 14.02 -1.44
C LEU A 82 -16.68 14.63 -1.31
N ASN A 83 -16.80 15.91 -0.93
CA ASN A 83 -18.09 16.62 -0.93
C ASN A 83 -18.67 16.69 -2.35
N LYS A 84 -17.88 17.05 -3.36
CA LYS A 84 -18.34 17.05 -4.76
C LYS A 84 -18.78 15.67 -5.24
N LYS A 85 -18.07 14.62 -4.84
CA LYS A 85 -18.46 13.24 -5.16
C LYS A 85 -19.82 12.89 -4.51
N LYS A 86 -20.04 13.26 -3.26
CA LYS A 86 -21.34 13.08 -2.61
C LYS A 86 -22.46 13.77 -3.41
N LEU A 87 -22.32 15.06 -3.71
CA LEU A 87 -23.32 15.82 -4.49
C LEU A 87 -23.64 15.12 -5.83
N TYR A 88 -22.59 14.65 -6.52
CA TYR A 88 -22.76 13.97 -7.81
C TYR A 88 -23.55 12.64 -7.67
N TYR A 89 -23.21 11.82 -6.68
CA TYR A 89 -23.85 10.51 -6.51
C TYR A 89 -25.25 10.57 -5.89
N ASP A 90 -25.49 11.55 -5.01
CA ASP A 90 -26.76 11.73 -4.31
C ASP A 90 -27.76 12.61 -5.09
N ASN A 91 -27.35 13.20 -6.24
CA ASN A 91 -28.13 14.18 -7.03
C ASN A 91 -28.63 15.36 -6.16
N GLU A 92 -27.82 15.80 -5.21
CA GLU A 92 -28.13 16.94 -4.35
C GLU A 92 -27.69 18.26 -5.03
N GLU A 93 -28.58 19.25 -5.06
CA GLU A 93 -28.27 20.58 -5.60
C GLU A 93 -27.63 21.52 -4.57
N LYS A 94 -27.75 21.22 -3.27
CA LYS A 94 -27.24 22.07 -2.19
C LYS A 94 -25.95 21.50 -1.61
N ASP A 95 -24.91 22.31 -1.66
CA ASP A 95 -23.63 22.04 -1.00
C ASP A 95 -23.78 22.21 0.51
N THR A 96 -24.26 21.19 1.19
CA THR A 96 -24.18 21.07 2.65
C THR A 96 -22.86 20.40 2.99
N PRO A 97 -21.84 21.17 3.45
CA PRO A 97 -20.53 20.60 3.73
C PRO A 97 -20.61 19.52 4.80
N ILE A 98 -20.12 18.32 4.49
CA ILE A 98 -19.98 17.28 5.50
C ILE A 98 -18.78 17.59 6.38
N ILE A 99 -18.94 17.42 7.70
CA ILE A 99 -17.80 17.45 8.61
C ILE A 99 -17.06 16.11 8.49
N ILE A 100 -15.90 16.14 7.83
CA ILE A 100 -15.07 14.94 7.61
C ILE A 100 -13.99 14.88 8.70
N ASN A 101 -14.29 14.17 9.80
CA ASN A 101 -13.41 14.03 10.95
C ASN A 101 -12.33 12.95 10.75
N ASN A 102 -12.55 12.00 9.83
CA ASN A 102 -11.64 10.88 9.58
C ASN A 102 -10.42 11.26 8.73
N ILE A 103 -10.36 12.51 8.27
CA ILE A 103 -9.25 13.04 7.47
C ILE A 103 -8.60 14.19 8.23
N SER A 104 -7.33 14.01 8.61
CA SER A 104 -6.59 14.94 9.45
C SER A 104 -5.28 15.41 8.83
N CYS A 105 -4.89 16.65 9.16
CA CYS A 105 -3.60 17.23 8.78
C CYS A 105 -2.61 17.02 9.93
N GLU A 106 -1.84 15.95 9.88
CA GLU A 106 -0.92 15.54 10.93
C GLU A 106 0.25 14.72 10.34
N ASP A 107 1.33 14.56 11.11
CA ASP A 107 2.37 13.57 10.81
C ASP A 107 1.87 12.16 11.13
N ALA A 108 1.64 11.35 10.11
CA ALA A 108 1.12 9.99 10.26
C ALA A 108 2.00 9.07 11.10
N LEU A 109 3.32 9.30 11.12
CA LEU A 109 4.26 8.49 11.90
C LEU A 109 4.22 8.86 13.39
N ARG A 110 3.90 10.12 13.74
CA ARG A 110 3.76 10.61 15.13
C ARG A 110 2.35 10.42 15.66
N LYS A 111 1.33 10.44 14.78
CA LYS A 111 -0.07 10.32 15.16
C LYS A 111 -0.35 9.02 15.92
N GLU A 112 -1.14 9.14 17.01
CA GLU A 112 -1.73 8.00 17.70
C GLU A 112 -3.03 7.57 17.04
N TYR A 113 -3.24 6.27 16.96
CA TYR A 113 -4.44 5.67 16.34
C TYR A 113 -5.09 4.74 17.35
N PHE A 114 -6.36 4.96 17.64
CA PHE A 114 -7.14 4.18 18.61
C PHE A 114 -7.99 3.08 17.97
N ILE A 115 -7.93 2.95 16.65
CA ILE A 115 -8.65 1.94 15.89
C ILE A 115 -7.68 1.17 14.99
N LYS A 116 -8.10 -0.02 14.57
CA LYS A 116 -7.42 -0.82 13.55
C LYS A 116 -8.18 -0.72 12.23
N PHE A 117 -7.47 -1.06 11.14
CA PHE A 117 -7.98 -0.89 9.79
C PHE A 117 -8.05 -2.23 9.06
N ASP A 118 -9.07 -2.39 8.21
CA ASP A 118 -9.22 -3.57 7.36
C ASP A 118 -8.32 -3.47 6.12
N TYR A 119 -8.11 -2.23 5.66
CA TYR A 119 -7.22 -1.96 4.54
C TYR A 119 -6.40 -0.70 4.81
N ILE A 120 -5.10 -0.77 4.46
CA ILE A 120 -4.24 0.40 4.42
C ILE A 120 -3.68 0.48 3.00
N VAL A 121 -3.91 1.61 2.34
CA VAL A 121 -3.47 1.83 0.95
C VAL A 121 -2.67 3.13 0.89
N GLY A 122 -1.83 3.29 -0.12
CA GLY A 122 -1.17 4.58 -0.32
C GLY A 122 0.13 4.50 -1.10
N ASN A 123 0.69 5.70 -1.26
CA ASN A 123 2.00 5.95 -1.81
C ASN A 123 2.82 6.74 -0.78
N PRO A 124 3.48 6.06 0.17
CA PRO A 124 4.29 6.72 1.20
C PRO A 124 5.36 7.64 0.62
N PRO A 125 5.72 8.74 1.30
CA PRO A 125 6.68 9.72 0.79
C PRO A 125 8.10 9.14 0.66
N TYR A 126 8.77 9.42 -0.47
CA TYR A 126 10.13 9.00 -0.79
C TYR A 126 11.13 10.07 -0.33
N ILE A 127 11.48 10.07 0.95
CA ILE A 127 12.34 11.07 1.57
C ILE A 127 13.57 10.37 2.15
N GLY A 128 14.68 10.55 1.46
CA GLY A 128 15.96 10.01 1.92
C GLY A 128 16.47 10.71 3.19
N HIS A 129 17.22 9.98 4.02
CA HIS A 129 17.71 10.45 5.32
C HIS A 129 18.43 11.80 5.29
N LYS A 130 19.06 12.20 4.16
CA LYS A 130 19.78 13.48 4.03
C LYS A 130 18.84 14.69 4.06
N MET A 131 17.59 14.53 3.66
CA MET A 131 16.60 15.61 3.56
C MET A 131 15.88 15.90 4.88
N LEU A 132 16.08 15.08 5.90
CA LEU A 132 15.42 15.22 7.19
C LEU A 132 16.26 16.08 8.16
N ASP A 133 15.58 16.84 9.00
CA ASP A 133 16.22 17.52 10.12
C ASP A 133 16.72 16.56 11.21
N LYS A 134 17.55 17.06 12.12
CA LYS A 134 18.18 16.24 13.16
C LYS A 134 17.17 15.70 14.19
N GLU A 135 16.15 16.46 14.52
CA GLU A 135 15.15 16.10 15.51
C GLU A 135 14.26 14.96 14.98
N TYR A 136 13.81 15.10 13.74
CA TYR A 136 13.00 14.06 13.09
C TYR A 136 13.77 12.75 12.90
N LYS A 137 15.07 12.83 12.56
CA LYS A 137 15.95 11.65 12.53
C LYS A 137 16.03 10.94 13.88
N LYS A 138 16.19 11.68 14.98
CA LYS A 138 16.21 11.10 16.33
C LYS A 138 14.91 10.40 16.66
N PHE A 139 13.77 11.01 16.32
CA PHE A 139 12.45 10.40 16.47
C PHE A 139 12.34 9.09 15.69
N LEU A 140 12.72 9.07 14.40
CA LEU A 140 12.65 7.86 13.59
C LEU A 140 13.59 6.76 14.11
N LEU A 141 14.79 7.10 14.54
CA LEU A 141 15.75 6.16 15.13
C LEU A 141 15.26 5.58 16.47
N SER A 142 14.46 6.32 17.25
CA SER A 142 13.85 5.84 18.48
C SER A 142 12.66 4.92 18.20
N GLU A 143 11.66 5.44 17.48
CA GLU A 143 10.34 4.78 17.34
C GLU A 143 10.31 3.70 16.25
N TYR A 144 11.20 3.81 15.26
CA TYR A 144 11.21 2.95 14.06
C TYR A 144 12.54 2.20 13.90
N LYS A 145 13.29 1.99 14.99
CA LYS A 145 14.65 1.41 15.01
C LYS A 145 14.79 0.06 14.28
N GLU A 146 13.70 -0.70 14.13
CA GLU A 146 13.72 -2.01 13.46
C GLU A 146 13.84 -1.87 11.94
N VAL A 147 13.35 -0.76 11.38
CA VAL A 147 13.33 -0.52 9.92
C VAL A 147 14.12 0.72 9.51
N TYR A 148 14.35 1.67 10.44
CA TYR A 148 15.04 2.92 10.16
C TYR A 148 16.44 2.91 10.76
N LYS A 149 17.42 2.55 9.95
CA LYS A 149 18.86 2.54 10.30
C LYS A 149 19.67 3.01 9.10
N ASP A 150 20.89 3.48 9.36
CA ASP A 150 21.85 3.92 8.34
C ASP A 150 21.27 4.96 7.37
N LYS A 151 21.24 4.62 6.08
CA LYS A 151 20.72 5.46 4.99
C LYS A 151 19.26 5.10 4.61
N ALA A 152 18.48 4.62 5.58
CA ALA A 152 17.08 4.24 5.34
C ALA A 152 16.24 5.43 4.85
N ASP A 153 15.23 5.12 4.05
CA ASP A 153 14.22 6.08 3.60
C ASP A 153 13.03 6.10 4.56
N VAL A 154 12.33 7.22 4.62
CA VAL A 154 11.16 7.41 5.49
C VAL A 154 10.05 6.40 5.21
N TYR A 155 9.83 6.00 3.93
CA TYR A 155 8.76 5.05 3.61
C TYR A 155 8.93 3.68 4.31
N PHE A 156 10.13 3.32 4.78
CA PHE A 156 10.32 2.11 5.59
C PHE A 156 9.51 2.18 6.89
N CYS A 157 9.44 3.36 7.50
CA CYS A 157 8.66 3.60 8.71
C CYS A 157 7.15 3.44 8.46
N PHE A 158 6.66 3.82 7.27
CA PHE A 158 5.27 3.65 6.89
C PHE A 158 4.86 2.18 6.81
N TYR A 159 5.73 1.28 6.35
CA TYR A 159 5.47 -0.15 6.40
C TYR A 159 5.30 -0.65 7.85
N LYS A 160 6.20 -0.26 8.76
CA LYS A 160 6.08 -0.63 10.18
C LYS A 160 4.82 -0.04 10.80
N LYS A 161 4.52 1.25 10.54
CA LYS A 161 3.30 1.90 11.03
C LYS A 161 2.05 1.19 10.52
N ALA A 162 1.96 0.90 9.23
CA ALA A 162 0.82 0.19 8.65
C ALA A 162 0.61 -1.20 9.26
N LEU A 163 1.69 -1.98 9.43
CA LEU A 163 1.62 -3.30 10.06
C LEU A 163 1.17 -3.23 11.53
N SER A 164 1.49 -2.16 12.24
CA SER A 164 1.01 -1.96 13.60
C SER A 164 -0.48 -1.61 13.68
N LEU A 165 -1.06 -1.07 12.60
CA LEU A 165 -2.44 -0.57 12.53
C LEU A 165 -3.43 -1.52 11.86
N ILE A 166 -2.95 -2.53 11.12
CA ILE A 166 -3.80 -3.42 10.37
C ILE A 166 -4.51 -4.45 11.28
N ASN A 167 -5.77 -4.79 10.97
CA ASN A 167 -6.50 -5.91 11.56
C ASN A 167 -5.88 -7.26 11.21
N ASP A 168 -6.22 -8.33 11.95
CA ASP A 168 -5.66 -9.68 11.73
C ASP A 168 -5.94 -10.24 10.33
N LYS A 169 -7.06 -9.87 9.71
CA LYS A 169 -7.41 -10.25 8.33
C LYS A 169 -7.26 -9.10 7.33
N GLY A 170 -6.69 -7.99 7.79
CA GLY A 170 -6.55 -6.79 6.99
C GLY A 170 -5.42 -6.90 5.97
N LYS A 171 -5.43 -5.99 4.99
CA LYS A 171 -4.46 -5.95 3.89
C LYS A 171 -3.83 -4.57 3.74
N ILE A 172 -2.53 -4.56 3.50
CA ILE A 172 -1.78 -3.36 3.16
C ILE A 172 -1.44 -3.41 1.67
N GLY A 173 -1.65 -2.32 0.95
CA GLY A 173 -1.29 -2.16 -0.44
C GLY A 173 -0.54 -0.86 -0.66
N PHE A 174 0.79 -0.92 -0.79
CA PHE A 174 1.63 0.23 -1.02
C PHE A 174 2.29 0.19 -2.40
N ILE A 175 2.42 1.36 -3.01
CA ILE A 175 3.37 1.59 -4.10
C ILE A 175 4.57 2.34 -3.53
N THR A 176 5.79 1.80 -3.73
CA THR A 176 7.02 2.38 -3.16
C THR A 176 8.19 2.17 -4.11
N PRO A 177 9.32 2.87 -3.90
CA PRO A 177 10.54 2.57 -4.60
C PRO A 177 10.95 1.10 -4.40
N ARG A 178 11.40 0.46 -5.47
CA ARG A 178 11.77 -0.96 -5.45
C ARG A 178 13.15 -1.23 -4.87
N TYR A 179 13.98 -0.21 -4.71
CA TYR A 179 15.39 -0.40 -4.34
C TYR A 179 15.60 -1.10 -3.00
N PHE A 180 14.62 -1.09 -2.09
CA PHE A 180 14.75 -1.84 -0.84
C PHE A 180 14.89 -3.35 -1.05
N LEU A 181 14.51 -3.88 -2.21
CA LEU A 181 14.71 -5.29 -2.54
C LEU A 181 16.20 -5.67 -2.64
N GLU A 182 17.04 -4.74 -3.12
CA GLU A 182 18.42 -5.00 -3.50
C GLU A 182 19.43 -4.17 -2.68
N SER A 183 19.02 -3.05 -2.08
CA SER A 183 19.95 -2.16 -1.38
C SER A 183 20.39 -2.70 -0.01
N PRO A 184 21.64 -2.44 0.43
CA PRO A 184 22.07 -2.76 1.79
C PRO A 184 21.19 -2.12 2.87
N SER A 185 20.81 -0.84 2.69
CA SER A 185 19.89 -0.14 3.63
C SER A 185 18.49 -0.76 3.66
N GLY A 186 18.06 -1.42 2.59
CA GLY A 186 16.77 -2.13 2.51
C GLY A 186 16.73 -3.41 3.35
N LYS A 187 17.88 -3.95 3.78
CA LYS A 187 17.95 -5.19 4.57
C LYS A 187 17.05 -5.14 5.80
N PHE A 188 17.07 -4.05 6.55
CA PHE A 188 16.26 -3.92 7.77
C PHE A 188 14.75 -3.96 7.48
N LEU A 189 14.32 -3.34 6.39
CA LEU A 189 12.92 -3.45 5.96
C LEU A 189 12.59 -4.87 5.50
N ARG A 190 13.46 -5.52 4.72
CA ARG A 190 13.25 -6.91 4.27
C ARG A 190 13.11 -7.87 5.45
N ASP A 191 14.03 -7.80 6.41
CA ASP A 191 14.01 -8.63 7.62
C ASP A 191 12.74 -8.40 8.45
N TYR A 192 12.34 -7.13 8.59
CA TYR A 192 11.12 -6.77 9.31
C TYR A 192 9.86 -7.31 8.60
N LEU A 193 9.73 -7.12 7.30
CA LEU A 193 8.59 -7.61 6.53
C LEU A 193 8.54 -9.15 6.52
N TRP A 194 9.69 -9.80 6.37
CA TRP A 194 9.79 -11.26 6.41
C TRP A 194 9.31 -11.84 7.74
N SER A 195 9.68 -11.21 8.86
CA SER A 195 9.32 -11.69 10.21
C SER A 195 7.90 -11.30 10.62
N SER A 196 7.38 -10.14 10.18
CA SER A 196 6.18 -9.52 10.74
C SER A 196 4.91 -9.72 9.90
N CYS A 197 5.02 -10.07 8.63
CA CYS A 197 3.85 -10.19 7.75
C CYS A 197 3.97 -11.31 6.71
N ASN A 198 2.86 -11.64 6.10
CA ASN A 198 2.81 -12.41 4.87
C ASN A 198 2.82 -11.47 3.68
N ILE A 199 3.81 -11.64 2.81
CA ILE A 199 3.89 -10.93 1.55
C ILE A 199 3.06 -11.71 0.54
N LYS A 200 1.88 -11.19 0.21
CA LYS A 200 0.96 -11.91 -0.69
C LYS A 200 1.28 -11.68 -2.15
N LYS A 201 1.75 -10.47 -2.48
CA LYS A 201 2.05 -10.10 -3.86
C LYS A 201 3.10 -9.01 -3.93
N ILE A 202 4.02 -9.15 -4.87
CA ILE A 202 4.90 -8.07 -5.34
C ILE A 202 4.67 -7.91 -6.85
N ILE A 203 4.40 -6.69 -7.29
CA ILE A 203 4.36 -6.32 -8.71
C ILE A 203 5.56 -5.40 -8.93
N ASP A 204 6.60 -5.93 -9.56
CA ASP A 204 7.81 -5.16 -9.89
C ASP A 204 7.58 -4.33 -11.16
N LEU A 205 7.52 -3.02 -10.99
CA LEU A 205 7.30 -2.04 -12.04
C LEU A 205 8.61 -1.42 -12.55
N LYS A 206 9.75 -2.10 -12.39
CA LYS A 206 11.07 -1.61 -12.77
C LYS A 206 11.10 -1.04 -14.20
N ASN A 207 10.44 -1.73 -15.12
CA ASN A 207 10.42 -1.38 -16.54
C ASN A 207 9.16 -0.61 -16.96
N VAL A 208 8.40 -0.09 -15.99
CA VAL A 208 7.15 0.66 -16.23
C VAL A 208 7.30 2.08 -15.71
N ASN A 209 7.12 3.05 -16.58
CA ASN A 209 7.13 4.46 -16.19
C ASN A 209 5.77 4.86 -15.61
N VAL A 210 5.56 4.60 -14.31
CA VAL A 210 4.31 4.91 -13.61
C VAL A 210 4.21 6.41 -13.29
N PHE A 211 5.33 7.04 -12.92
CA PHE A 211 5.38 8.46 -12.57
C PHE A 211 6.17 9.23 -13.62
N LYS A 212 5.45 9.93 -14.50
CA LYS A 212 6.08 10.81 -15.50
C LYS A 212 7.01 11.79 -14.77
N ASN A 213 8.28 11.83 -15.14
CA ASN A 213 9.33 12.75 -14.66
C ASN A 213 10.06 12.39 -13.34
N LEU A 214 9.79 11.29 -12.67
CA LEU A 214 10.51 10.96 -11.42
C LEU A 214 11.69 10.00 -11.61
N GLY A 215 11.74 9.23 -12.71
CA GLY A 215 12.84 8.29 -12.98
C GLY A 215 13.07 7.22 -11.89
N ILE A 216 12.08 7.02 -11.00
CA ILE A 216 12.17 6.09 -9.88
C ILE A 216 11.45 4.80 -10.23
N ALA A 217 12.20 3.70 -10.28
CA ALA A 217 11.62 2.37 -10.40
C ALA A 217 10.84 2.01 -9.13
N THR A 218 9.58 1.61 -9.29
CA THR A 218 8.66 1.33 -8.20
C THR A 218 8.21 -0.14 -8.18
N LEU A 219 7.60 -0.54 -7.08
CA LEU A 219 6.86 -1.79 -6.96
C LEU A 219 5.54 -1.56 -6.22
N ILE A 220 4.59 -2.48 -6.41
CA ILE A 220 3.41 -2.57 -5.57
C ILE A 220 3.56 -3.81 -4.68
N ALA A 221 3.46 -3.60 -3.36
CA ALA A 221 3.46 -4.67 -2.38
C ALA A 221 2.07 -4.84 -1.77
N ILE A 222 1.57 -6.09 -1.72
CA ILE A 222 0.36 -6.46 -0.98
C ILE A 222 0.77 -7.35 0.18
N LEU A 223 0.49 -6.90 1.39
CA LEU A 223 0.84 -7.54 2.64
C LEU A 223 -0.40 -7.89 3.45
N GLU A 224 -0.31 -8.94 4.27
CA GLU A 224 -1.29 -9.32 5.28
C GLU A 224 -0.56 -9.61 6.60
N LYS A 225 -1.27 -9.66 7.72
CA LYS A 225 -0.65 -10.10 8.98
C LYS A 225 -0.04 -11.49 8.86
N LYS A 226 1.01 -11.75 9.64
CA LYS A 226 1.75 -13.01 9.65
C LYS A 226 0.85 -14.19 10.02
N THR A 227 0.94 -15.24 9.22
CA THR A 227 0.40 -16.58 9.49
C THR A 227 1.53 -17.60 9.26
N ASP A 228 1.34 -18.84 9.68
CA ASP A 228 2.39 -19.87 9.65
C ASP A 228 2.86 -20.26 8.25
N TYR A 229 2.04 -20.00 7.24
CA TYR A 229 2.33 -20.39 5.86
C TYR A 229 1.97 -19.31 4.86
N ASN A 230 2.91 -19.03 3.93
CA ASN A 230 2.65 -18.06 2.86
C ASN A 230 3.36 -18.39 1.55
N ILE A 231 2.62 -18.33 0.46
CA ILE A 231 3.15 -18.31 -0.91
C ILE A 231 3.01 -16.89 -1.44
N LEU A 232 4.12 -16.30 -1.81
CA LEU A 232 4.22 -15.01 -2.47
C LEU A 232 4.03 -15.19 -3.97
N ALA A 233 3.12 -14.42 -4.56
CA ALA A 233 3.03 -14.26 -6.01
C ALA A 233 3.78 -12.99 -6.44
N THR A 234 4.77 -13.16 -7.31
CA THR A 234 5.54 -12.04 -7.88
C THR A 234 5.22 -11.88 -9.37
N TYR A 235 5.12 -10.64 -9.81
CA TYR A 235 4.88 -10.23 -11.19
C TYR A 235 6.03 -9.34 -11.64
N LYS A 236 6.83 -9.84 -12.59
CA LYS A 236 7.92 -9.08 -13.25
C LYS A 236 7.49 -8.69 -14.65
N ILE A 237 7.63 -7.42 -15.00
CA ILE A 237 7.40 -6.93 -16.35
C ILE A 237 8.72 -6.92 -17.10
N ARG A 238 8.80 -7.68 -18.20
CA ARG A 238 10.05 -7.94 -18.94
C ARG A 238 10.53 -6.75 -19.76
N ASP A 239 9.60 -6.06 -20.43
CA ASP A 239 9.91 -4.96 -21.34
C ASP A 239 9.67 -3.60 -20.72
N SER A 240 10.41 -2.59 -21.20
CA SER A 240 10.13 -1.19 -20.86
C SER A 240 8.81 -0.76 -21.52
N ILE A 241 7.82 -0.41 -20.72
CA ILE A 241 6.47 -0.08 -21.16
C ILE A 241 6.02 1.23 -20.53
N ASN A 242 5.43 2.10 -21.34
CA ASN A 242 4.69 3.25 -20.84
C ASN A 242 3.24 2.83 -20.57
N ILE A 243 2.75 3.16 -19.38
CA ILE A 243 1.36 2.94 -18.99
C ILE A 243 0.68 4.29 -18.90
N ASP A 244 -0.36 4.50 -19.69
CA ASP A 244 -1.14 5.72 -19.67
C ASP A 244 -2.32 5.66 -18.69
N ASN A 245 -2.77 4.44 -18.35
CA ASN A 245 -3.87 4.24 -17.40
C ASN A 245 -3.79 2.86 -16.69
N ILE A 246 -4.57 2.69 -15.63
CA ILE A 246 -4.59 1.47 -14.80
C ILE A 246 -5.16 0.24 -15.53
N LYS A 247 -6.00 0.44 -16.57
CA LYS A 247 -6.55 -0.68 -17.37
C LYS A 247 -5.43 -1.35 -18.14
N ASP A 248 -4.47 -0.58 -18.64
CA ASP A 248 -3.29 -1.07 -19.34
C ASP A 248 -2.42 -1.92 -18.42
N LEU A 249 -2.27 -1.52 -17.14
CA LEU A 249 -1.56 -2.33 -16.15
C LEU A 249 -2.22 -3.70 -15.94
N LYS A 250 -3.54 -3.78 -15.88
CA LYS A 250 -4.24 -5.04 -15.72
C LYS A 250 -4.03 -5.96 -16.93
N ILE A 251 -4.18 -5.43 -18.14
CA ILE A 251 -3.92 -6.16 -19.40
C ILE A 251 -2.47 -6.65 -19.42
N LEU A 252 -1.53 -5.80 -19.01
CA LEU A 252 -0.12 -6.13 -18.96
C LEU A 252 0.17 -7.26 -17.98
N LEU A 253 -0.42 -7.23 -16.78
CA LEU A 253 -0.22 -8.28 -15.76
C LEU A 253 -0.84 -9.62 -16.13
N ASP A 254 -1.86 -9.63 -16.99
CA ASP A 254 -2.51 -10.84 -17.46
C ASP A 254 -1.90 -11.35 -18.80
N GLY A 255 -1.07 -10.53 -19.47
CA GLY A 255 -0.45 -10.83 -20.77
C GLY A 255 0.93 -11.50 -20.69
N ASP A 256 1.46 -11.87 -21.86
CA ASP A 256 2.74 -12.59 -22.03
C ASP A 256 3.98 -11.76 -21.66
N LYS A 257 3.83 -10.43 -21.58
CA LYS A 257 4.92 -9.52 -21.18
C LYS A 257 5.17 -9.48 -19.68
N CYS A 258 4.32 -10.15 -18.89
CA CYS A 258 4.42 -10.24 -17.45
C CYS A 258 4.75 -11.67 -17.01
N GLU A 259 5.89 -11.83 -16.40
CA GLU A 259 6.29 -13.10 -15.80
C GLU A 259 5.68 -13.24 -14.40
N LYS A 260 5.00 -14.36 -14.17
CA LYS A 260 4.41 -14.70 -12.87
C LYS A 260 5.26 -15.75 -12.18
N ILE A 261 5.80 -15.40 -11.02
CA ILE A 261 6.68 -16.26 -10.23
C ILE A 261 6.01 -16.51 -8.88
N SER A 262 5.93 -17.77 -8.45
CA SER A 262 5.44 -18.16 -7.14
C SER A 262 6.60 -18.61 -6.27
N ILE A 263 6.78 -17.97 -5.12
CA ILE A 263 7.89 -18.23 -4.20
C ILE A 263 7.31 -18.48 -2.81
N ASN A 264 7.81 -19.52 -2.11
CA ASN A 264 7.52 -19.64 -0.69
C ASN A 264 8.33 -18.58 0.06
N GLN A 265 7.67 -17.78 0.88
CA GLN A 265 8.28 -16.65 1.60
C GLN A 265 9.47 -17.06 2.45
N LYS A 266 9.53 -18.30 2.95
CA LYS A 266 10.67 -18.79 3.73
C LYS A 266 12.01 -18.73 3.00
N TYR A 267 12.01 -18.73 1.65
CA TYR A 267 13.21 -18.64 0.82
C TYR A 267 13.68 -17.19 0.59
N LEU A 268 12.97 -16.17 1.11
CA LEU A 268 13.38 -14.78 1.05
C LEU A 268 14.17 -14.32 2.29
N GLN A 269 14.83 -15.23 3.00
CA GLN A 269 15.38 -14.96 4.34
C GLN A 269 16.49 -13.90 4.37
N ASN A 270 17.40 -13.88 3.39
CA ASN A 270 18.54 -12.97 3.39
C ASN A 270 18.41 -11.90 2.30
N ASP A 271 18.45 -12.30 1.06
CA ASP A 271 18.32 -11.42 -0.09
C ASP A 271 17.02 -11.74 -0.83
N TRP A 272 16.25 -10.70 -1.10
CA TRP A 272 14.99 -10.85 -1.83
C TRP A 272 15.26 -10.91 -3.32
N ILE A 273 16.12 -11.83 -3.73
CA ILE A 273 16.40 -12.10 -5.14
C ILE A 273 15.23 -12.90 -5.70
N ILE A 274 14.39 -12.22 -6.47
CA ILE A 274 13.20 -12.81 -7.08
C ILE A 274 13.61 -13.37 -8.43
N LEU A 275 13.84 -14.68 -8.49
CA LEU A 275 14.27 -15.41 -9.67
C LEU A 275 13.19 -16.37 -10.14
N ASN A 276 13.06 -16.57 -11.44
CA ASN A 276 12.31 -17.68 -11.98
C ASN A 276 13.10 -18.99 -11.83
N HIS A 277 12.51 -20.12 -12.25
CA HIS A 277 13.15 -21.41 -12.10
C HIS A 277 14.50 -21.52 -12.82
N GLU A 278 14.61 -21.03 -14.03
CA GLU A 278 15.84 -21.06 -14.84
C GLU A 278 16.90 -20.13 -14.26
N GLU A 279 16.51 -18.90 -13.91
CA GLU A 279 17.39 -17.93 -13.24
C GLU A 279 17.90 -18.50 -11.90
N LYS A 280 17.07 -19.20 -11.14
CA LYS A 280 17.44 -19.82 -9.86
C LYS A 280 18.47 -20.93 -10.06
N ILE A 281 18.30 -21.81 -11.04
CA ILE A 281 19.27 -22.86 -11.37
C ILE A 281 20.63 -22.24 -11.74
N LEU A 282 20.60 -21.17 -12.53
CA LEU A 282 21.84 -20.48 -12.92
C LEU A 282 22.52 -19.81 -11.73
N TYR A 283 21.73 -19.12 -10.88
CA TYR A 283 22.21 -18.49 -9.67
C TYR A 283 22.86 -19.50 -8.72
N ASP A 284 22.18 -20.61 -8.42
CA ASP A 284 22.69 -21.67 -7.55
C ASP A 284 23.99 -22.29 -8.07
N ARG A 285 24.10 -22.50 -9.40
CA ARG A 285 25.35 -22.96 -10.04
C ARG A 285 26.50 -21.96 -9.93
N ILE A 286 26.21 -20.67 -9.97
CA ILE A 286 27.22 -19.62 -9.80
C ILE A 286 27.69 -19.62 -8.34
N GLU A 287 26.77 -19.65 -7.37
CA GLU A 287 27.14 -19.69 -5.96
C GLU A 287 27.95 -20.94 -5.59
N GLU A 288 27.54 -22.12 -6.08
CA GLU A 288 28.27 -23.38 -5.83
C GLU A 288 29.69 -23.43 -6.41
N LYS A 289 29.94 -22.68 -7.51
CA LYS A 289 31.23 -22.63 -8.18
C LYS A 289 32.09 -21.44 -7.79
N SER A 290 31.52 -20.48 -7.08
CA SER A 290 32.23 -19.25 -6.66
C SER A 290 33.03 -19.56 -5.40
N GLU A 291 34.35 -19.48 -5.49
CA GLU A 291 35.25 -19.60 -4.32
C GLU A 291 35.29 -18.28 -3.50
N TYR A 292 34.90 -17.16 -4.12
CA TYR A 292 34.92 -15.83 -3.51
C TYR A 292 33.67 -15.04 -3.90
N THR A 293 33.18 -14.23 -2.98
CA THR A 293 32.17 -13.20 -3.26
C THR A 293 32.86 -11.89 -3.65
N LEU A 294 32.11 -10.96 -4.25
CA LEU A 294 32.62 -9.61 -4.50
C LEU A 294 33.00 -8.88 -3.21
N GLU A 295 32.35 -9.19 -2.07
CA GLU A 295 32.68 -8.65 -0.76
C GLU A 295 34.03 -9.18 -0.22
N ASP A 296 34.46 -10.37 -0.64
CA ASP A 296 35.74 -10.94 -0.25
C ASP A 296 36.91 -10.31 -1.03
N ILE A 297 36.60 -9.58 -2.12
CA ILE A 297 37.61 -9.03 -3.05
C ILE A 297 37.72 -7.49 -2.90
N LEU A 298 36.71 -6.82 -2.38
CA LEU A 298 36.63 -5.36 -2.21
C LEU A 298 36.89 -4.94 -0.75
#